data_cc68a1dd03ab310aea1772663b84b1a8
#
_entry.id   cc68a1dd03ab310aea1772663b84b1a8
#
_cell.length_a   1.000
_cell.length_b   1.000
_cell.length_c   1.000
_cell.angle_alpha   90.00
_cell.angle_beta   90.00
_cell.angle_gamma   90.00
#
_symmetry.space_group_name_H-M   'P 1'
#
loop_
_entity.id
_entity.type
_entity.pdbx_description
1 polymer ?
#
loop_
_entity_poly.entity_id
_entity_poly.type
_entity_poly.pdbx_seq_one_letter_code
_entity_poly.pdbx_strand_id
1 'polypeptide(L)'
;MKLEDVISTTSILALLSVSDVEDISALVNYLTDNGEGRLALDGDACKQLIAARDAGRYFLGDLEVIAKEIRLFGGNSLLNLFRKDGVPYDEIVRDVAEHLKVNFGNDSISVIEQEILGKILTRAFEEMSEEERRVILEELGVLSFSTAGPAAAIAAICAAKAGGFATYKLAAIVANAIAKALIGKGLTFAATGQMMRTISVAIGPIGWAITALWTAADLASPAYRVTVPCVVQLAYMRQKAIMVRSMTVCSECQHPITQSARFCSDCGTPAVA
;
A
#
# COMPACT_ATOMS: atom_id res chain seq x y z
N MET A 1 15.09 -7.06 10.54
CA MET A 1 15.47 -6.50 9.24
C MET A 1 15.82 -5.02 9.43
N LYS A 2 16.97 -4.57 8.93
CA LYS A 2 17.41 -3.17 9.01
C LYS A 2 16.59 -2.30 8.06
N LEU A 3 16.66 -0.96 8.22
CA LEU A 3 15.93 -0.01 7.36
C LEU A 3 16.31 -0.17 5.88
N GLU A 4 17.60 -0.28 5.58
CA GLU A 4 18.13 -0.46 4.23
C GLU A 4 17.61 -1.74 3.57
N ASP A 5 17.51 -2.83 4.36
CA ASP A 5 16.98 -4.10 3.87
C ASP A 5 15.49 -3.97 3.52
N VAL A 6 14.71 -3.20 4.29
CA VAL A 6 13.28 -2.96 4.01
C VAL A 6 13.11 -2.17 2.71
N ILE A 7 13.96 -1.17 2.49
CA ILE A 7 13.91 -0.32 1.30
C ILE A 7 14.22 -1.14 0.04
N SER A 8 15.25 -1.99 0.09
CA SER A 8 15.81 -2.68 -1.07
C SER A 8 15.21 -4.07 -1.34
N THR A 9 14.53 -4.68 -0.35
CA THR A 9 14.05 -6.07 -0.53
C THR A 9 13.01 -6.20 -1.62
N THR A 10 13.16 -7.25 -2.44
CA THR A 10 12.14 -7.75 -3.37
C THR A 10 11.44 -9.01 -2.85
N SER A 11 11.77 -9.44 -1.64
CA SER A 11 11.17 -10.61 -1.02
C SER A 11 9.85 -10.26 -0.32
N ILE A 12 8.74 -10.78 -0.83
CA ILE A 12 7.43 -10.69 -0.19
C ILE A 12 7.49 -11.25 1.22
N LEU A 13 8.09 -12.43 1.42
CA LEU A 13 8.22 -13.09 2.72
C LEU A 13 8.95 -12.20 3.73
N ALA A 14 10.00 -11.51 3.30
CA ALA A 14 10.74 -10.60 4.17
C ALA A 14 9.90 -9.39 4.60
N LEU A 15 9.05 -8.84 3.73
CA LEU A 15 8.11 -7.79 4.09
C LEU A 15 7.02 -8.30 5.04
N LEU A 16 6.43 -9.46 4.76
CA LEU A 16 5.40 -10.07 5.61
C LEU A 16 5.92 -10.32 7.02
N SER A 17 7.16 -10.78 7.17
CA SER A 17 7.77 -11.11 8.48
C SER A 17 7.95 -9.91 9.41
N VAL A 18 7.83 -8.68 8.91
CA VAL A 18 7.96 -7.43 9.70
C VAL A 18 6.69 -6.60 9.70
N SER A 19 5.58 -7.17 9.22
CA SER A 19 4.29 -6.51 9.07
C SER A 19 3.31 -6.94 10.15
N ASP A 20 2.31 -6.10 10.39
CA ASP A 20 1.27 -6.37 11.37
C ASP A 20 0.25 -7.39 10.83
N VAL A 21 -0.41 -8.09 11.76
CA VAL A 21 -1.42 -9.13 11.45
C VAL A 21 -2.56 -8.58 10.61
N GLU A 22 -3.00 -7.37 10.90
CA GLU A 22 -4.09 -6.69 10.20
C GLU A 22 -3.73 -6.41 8.74
N ASP A 23 -2.50 -5.99 8.49
CA ASP A 23 -2.00 -5.71 7.14
C ASP A 23 -1.87 -6.99 6.31
N ILE A 24 -1.42 -8.08 6.93
CA ILE A 24 -1.36 -9.42 6.31
C ILE A 24 -2.77 -9.93 6.01
N SER A 25 -3.72 -9.70 6.93
CA SER A 25 -5.12 -10.11 6.76
C SER A 25 -5.79 -9.45 5.55
N ALA A 26 -5.40 -8.22 5.20
CA ALA A 26 -5.87 -7.56 3.98
C ALA A 26 -5.41 -8.32 2.73
N LEU A 27 -4.13 -8.77 2.67
CA LEU A 27 -3.62 -9.60 1.58
C LEU A 27 -4.38 -10.92 1.46
N VAL A 28 -4.64 -11.59 2.59
CA VAL A 28 -5.43 -12.82 2.61
C VAL A 28 -6.83 -12.58 2.04
N ASN A 29 -7.49 -11.49 2.40
CA ASN A 29 -8.80 -11.15 1.84
C ASN A 29 -8.73 -10.92 0.32
N TYR A 30 -7.69 -10.27 -0.20
CA TYR A 30 -7.52 -10.09 -1.65
C TYR A 30 -7.29 -11.43 -2.37
N LEU A 31 -6.49 -12.32 -1.80
CA LEU A 31 -6.21 -13.64 -2.37
C LEU A 31 -7.44 -14.55 -2.35
N THR A 32 -8.18 -14.56 -1.25
CA THR A 32 -9.30 -15.48 -1.01
C THR A 32 -10.67 -14.96 -1.42
N ASP A 33 -10.75 -13.74 -1.98
CA ASP A 33 -12.01 -13.04 -2.28
C ASP A 33 -12.92 -12.94 -1.03
N ASN A 34 -12.36 -12.40 0.04
CA ASN A 34 -13.02 -12.32 1.37
C ASN A 34 -13.39 -13.67 2.01
N GLY A 35 -12.83 -14.77 1.51
CA GLY A 35 -13.10 -16.11 1.98
C GLY A 35 -14.08 -16.89 1.10
N GLU A 36 -14.60 -16.29 0.02
CA GLU A 36 -15.44 -16.99 -0.96
C GLU A 36 -14.63 -17.95 -1.86
N GLY A 37 -13.31 -17.72 -1.92
CA GLY A 37 -12.38 -18.48 -2.74
C GLY A 37 -12.29 -17.96 -4.18
N ARG A 38 -11.21 -18.32 -4.85
CA ARG A 38 -10.99 -18.01 -6.27
C ARG A 38 -10.64 -19.30 -7.01
N LEU A 39 -11.11 -19.42 -8.25
CA LEU A 39 -10.83 -20.59 -9.09
C LEU A 39 -9.32 -20.84 -9.30
N ALA A 40 -8.51 -19.78 -9.27
CA ALA A 40 -7.07 -19.85 -9.45
C ALA A 40 -6.28 -20.10 -8.13
N LEU A 41 -6.95 -20.08 -6.98
CA LEU A 41 -6.34 -20.32 -5.68
C LEU A 41 -6.49 -21.81 -5.31
N ASP A 42 -5.41 -22.44 -4.89
CA ASP A 42 -5.44 -23.81 -4.38
C ASP A 42 -6.39 -23.92 -3.17
N GLY A 43 -7.24 -24.94 -3.16
CA GLY A 43 -8.30 -25.09 -2.16
C GLY A 43 -7.77 -25.31 -0.74
N ASP A 44 -6.62 -25.96 -0.58
CA ASP A 44 -6.03 -26.20 0.73
C ASP A 44 -5.28 -24.94 1.21
N ALA A 45 -4.59 -24.23 0.31
CA ALA A 45 -4.02 -22.91 0.59
C ALA A 45 -5.13 -21.93 1.02
N CYS A 46 -6.26 -21.90 0.34
CA CYS A 46 -7.42 -21.06 0.69
C CYS A 46 -7.89 -21.32 2.14
N LYS A 47 -8.13 -22.60 2.48
CA LYS A 47 -8.56 -22.99 3.83
C LYS A 47 -7.53 -22.60 4.90
N GLN A 48 -6.23 -22.87 4.64
CA GLN A 48 -5.15 -22.52 5.54
C GLN A 48 -5.11 -21.03 5.82
N LEU A 49 -5.15 -20.19 4.77
CA LEU A 49 -5.09 -18.73 4.89
C LEU A 49 -6.30 -18.16 5.62
N ILE A 50 -7.51 -18.67 5.35
CA ILE A 50 -8.72 -18.26 6.06
C ILE A 50 -8.62 -18.62 7.53
N ALA A 51 -8.18 -19.84 7.88
CA ALA A 51 -8.02 -20.27 9.26
C ALA A 51 -6.99 -19.41 10.03
N ALA A 52 -5.86 -19.06 9.39
CA ALA A 52 -4.85 -18.18 9.99
C ALA A 52 -5.39 -16.77 10.23
N ARG A 53 -6.12 -16.20 9.25
CA ARG A 53 -6.79 -14.90 9.36
C ARG A 53 -7.79 -14.88 10.52
N ASP A 54 -8.65 -15.87 10.61
CA ASP A 54 -9.71 -15.95 11.61
C ASP A 54 -9.15 -16.20 13.02
N ALA A 55 -7.98 -16.87 13.11
CA ALA A 55 -7.21 -17.02 14.35
C ALA A 55 -6.44 -15.75 14.74
N GLY A 56 -6.36 -14.73 13.86
CA GLY A 56 -5.63 -13.50 14.11
C GLY A 56 -4.13 -13.69 14.28
N ARG A 57 -3.53 -14.70 13.66
CA ARG A 57 -2.09 -14.99 13.75
C ARG A 57 -1.60 -15.74 12.52
N TYR A 58 -0.37 -15.44 12.12
CA TYR A 58 0.29 -16.06 10.97
C TYR A 58 1.62 -16.65 11.40
N PHE A 59 1.83 -17.92 11.09
CA PHE A 59 3.11 -18.59 11.25
C PHE A 59 3.92 -18.48 9.96
N LEU A 60 5.20 -18.82 10.00
CA LEU A 60 6.10 -18.74 8.84
C LEU A 60 5.52 -19.48 7.63
N GLY A 61 4.95 -20.67 7.82
CA GLY A 61 4.34 -21.44 6.74
C GLY A 61 3.15 -20.71 6.07
N ASP A 62 2.37 -19.94 6.84
CA ASP A 62 1.26 -19.16 6.28
C ASP A 62 1.79 -17.98 5.43
N LEU A 63 2.87 -17.33 5.91
CA LEU A 63 3.53 -16.25 5.17
C LEU A 63 4.17 -16.77 3.86
N GLU A 64 4.73 -17.96 3.87
CA GLU A 64 5.26 -18.62 2.68
C GLU A 64 4.17 -18.93 1.67
N VAL A 65 3.00 -19.41 2.13
CA VAL A 65 1.83 -19.64 1.28
C VAL A 65 1.34 -18.31 0.67
N ILE A 66 1.18 -17.25 1.46
CA ILE A 66 0.79 -15.92 0.96
C ILE A 66 1.76 -15.46 -0.14
N ALA A 67 3.07 -15.51 0.15
CA ALA A 67 4.09 -15.07 -0.79
C ALA A 67 4.07 -15.90 -2.09
N LYS A 68 3.85 -17.21 -1.99
CA LYS A 68 3.74 -18.12 -3.13
C LYS A 68 2.50 -17.80 -3.97
N GLU A 69 1.33 -17.65 -3.34
CA GLU A 69 0.08 -17.40 -4.06
C GLU A 69 0.11 -16.04 -4.79
N ILE A 70 0.67 -14.97 -4.18
CA ILE A 70 0.87 -13.70 -4.87
C ILE A 70 1.72 -13.88 -6.14
N ARG A 71 2.80 -14.66 -6.05
CA ARG A 71 3.69 -14.95 -7.19
C ARG A 71 3.01 -15.78 -8.27
N LEU A 72 2.15 -16.71 -7.89
CA LEU A 72 1.38 -17.53 -8.84
C LEU A 72 0.33 -16.69 -9.58
N PHE A 73 -0.36 -15.77 -8.89
CA PHE A 73 -1.29 -14.83 -9.52
C PHE A 73 -0.60 -13.89 -10.51
N GLY A 74 0.64 -13.43 -10.21
CA GLY A 74 1.44 -12.65 -11.14
C GLY A 74 1.83 -13.41 -12.40
N GLY A 75 1.94 -14.73 -12.32
CA GLY A 75 2.33 -15.60 -13.41
C GLY A 75 1.21 -16.01 -14.39
N ASN A 76 0.05 -15.40 -14.32
CA ASN A 76 -1.16 -15.85 -15.04
C ASN A 76 -1.19 -15.51 -16.55
N SER A 77 -0.05 -15.16 -17.17
CA SER A 77 0.11 -15.17 -18.62
C SER A 77 0.50 -16.57 -19.09
N LEU A 78 0.06 -16.95 -20.30
CA LEU A 78 0.31 -18.28 -20.93
C LEU A 78 1.78 -18.73 -20.88
N LEU A 79 2.72 -17.81 -20.79
CA LEU A 79 4.16 -18.08 -20.69
C LEU A 79 4.60 -18.59 -19.30
N ASN A 80 3.78 -18.39 -18.26
CA ASN A 80 4.12 -18.72 -16.88
C ASN A 80 3.52 -20.04 -16.36
N LEU A 81 2.71 -20.73 -17.17
CA LEU A 81 2.18 -22.07 -16.86
C LEU A 81 3.27 -23.12 -16.55
N PHE A 82 4.51 -22.85 -16.93
CA PHE A 82 5.66 -23.73 -16.69
C PHE A 82 6.49 -23.35 -15.45
N ARG A 83 6.21 -22.21 -14.79
CA ARG A 83 6.92 -21.77 -13.59
C ARG A 83 6.21 -22.24 -12.31
N LYS A 84 6.67 -23.34 -11.74
CA LYS A 84 6.09 -23.96 -10.53
C LYS A 84 6.04 -23.02 -9.30
N ASP A 85 6.92 -22.02 -9.24
CA ASP A 85 7.05 -21.08 -8.12
C ASP A 85 6.46 -19.69 -8.41
N GLY A 86 5.76 -19.53 -9.52
CA GLY A 86 5.26 -18.22 -9.97
C GLY A 86 6.36 -17.26 -10.40
N VAL A 87 6.04 -15.98 -10.57
CA VAL A 87 6.98 -14.94 -11.00
C VAL A 87 7.58 -14.20 -9.80
N PRO A 88 8.81 -13.67 -9.91
CA PRO A 88 9.39 -12.81 -8.89
C PRO A 88 8.56 -11.55 -8.64
N TYR A 89 8.64 -11.00 -7.43
CA TYR A 89 7.84 -9.84 -7.05
C TYR A 89 8.17 -8.58 -7.87
N ASP A 90 9.41 -8.39 -8.21
CA ASP A 90 9.85 -7.28 -9.06
C ASP A 90 9.24 -7.32 -10.46
N GLU A 91 9.04 -8.51 -11.04
CA GLU A 91 8.32 -8.71 -12.29
C GLU A 91 6.84 -8.32 -12.11
N ILE A 92 6.19 -8.75 -11.03
CA ILE A 92 4.79 -8.40 -10.73
C ILE A 92 4.60 -6.88 -10.60
N VAL A 93 5.51 -6.20 -9.90
CA VAL A 93 5.44 -4.74 -9.73
C VAL A 93 5.58 -4.01 -11.05
N ARG A 94 6.49 -4.46 -11.92
CA ARG A 94 6.66 -3.89 -13.25
C ARG A 94 5.46 -4.14 -14.15
N ASP A 95 4.90 -5.34 -14.16
CA ASP A 95 3.68 -5.67 -14.91
C ASP A 95 2.50 -4.80 -14.47
N VAL A 96 2.33 -4.60 -13.16
CA VAL A 96 1.30 -3.70 -12.60
C VAL A 96 1.56 -2.25 -13.02
N ALA A 97 2.82 -1.79 -12.98
CA ALA A 97 3.19 -0.45 -13.40
C ALA A 97 2.90 -0.20 -14.88
N GLU A 98 3.28 -1.13 -15.76
CA GLU A 98 2.97 -1.08 -17.20
C GLU A 98 1.46 -1.04 -17.43
N HIS A 99 0.71 -1.91 -16.76
CA HIS A 99 -0.73 -1.97 -16.87
C HIS A 99 -1.40 -0.64 -16.46
N LEU A 100 -0.93 -0.01 -15.40
CA LEU A 100 -1.41 1.29 -14.93
C LEU A 100 -0.87 2.47 -15.75
N LYS A 101 -0.02 2.21 -16.76
CA LYS A 101 0.66 3.23 -17.57
C LYS A 101 1.49 4.18 -16.71
N VAL A 102 2.22 3.60 -15.77
CA VAL A 102 3.25 4.28 -14.99
C VAL A 102 4.52 4.32 -15.82
N ASN A 103 5.17 5.48 -15.88
CA ASN A 103 6.45 5.59 -16.54
C ASN A 103 7.56 5.27 -15.52
N PHE A 104 8.28 4.18 -15.73
CA PHE A 104 9.42 3.77 -14.91
C PHE A 104 10.57 3.32 -15.82
N GLY A 105 11.78 3.59 -15.42
CA GLY A 105 12.99 3.13 -16.13
C GLY A 105 13.63 1.95 -15.39
N ASN A 106 14.90 2.14 -15.02
CA ASN A 106 15.65 1.18 -14.18
C ASN A 106 15.49 1.48 -12.68
N ASP A 107 14.34 2.04 -12.28
CA ASP A 107 14.08 2.40 -10.90
C ASP A 107 14.00 1.17 -9.99
N SER A 108 14.31 1.36 -8.72
CA SER A 108 14.15 0.34 -7.70
C SER A 108 12.66 0.01 -7.48
N ILE A 109 12.37 -1.20 -7.02
CA ILE A 109 10.99 -1.65 -6.80
C ILE A 109 10.24 -0.74 -5.84
N SER A 110 10.88 -0.26 -4.78
CA SER A 110 10.26 0.68 -3.84
C SER A 110 9.89 2.02 -4.48
N VAL A 111 10.63 2.48 -5.49
CA VAL A 111 10.30 3.68 -6.26
C VAL A 111 9.12 3.40 -7.19
N ILE A 112 9.14 2.28 -7.92
CA ILE A 112 8.03 1.89 -8.81
C ILE A 112 6.73 1.72 -8.02
N GLU A 113 6.78 1.11 -6.83
CA GLU A 113 5.63 1.03 -5.92
C GLU A 113 5.04 2.41 -5.60
N GLN A 114 5.90 3.40 -5.30
CA GLN A 114 5.44 4.78 -5.03
C GLN A 114 4.84 5.44 -6.26
N GLU A 115 5.40 5.20 -7.45
CA GLU A 115 4.84 5.69 -8.71
C GLU A 115 3.45 5.09 -8.99
N ILE A 116 3.25 3.79 -8.70
CA ILE A 116 1.95 3.12 -8.78
C ILE A 116 0.93 3.81 -7.86
N LEU A 117 1.29 4.03 -6.59
CA LEU A 117 0.44 4.74 -5.62
C LEU A 117 0.09 6.16 -6.10
N GLY A 118 1.09 6.89 -6.59
CA GLY A 118 0.92 8.22 -7.16
C GLY A 118 -0.02 8.23 -8.38
N LYS A 119 0.11 7.24 -9.26
CA LYS A 119 -0.75 7.11 -10.45
C LYS A 119 -2.21 6.86 -10.08
N ILE A 120 -2.44 5.98 -9.09
CA ILE A 120 -3.79 5.69 -8.59
C ILE A 120 -4.41 6.96 -7.97
N LEU A 121 -3.65 7.69 -7.14
CA LEU A 121 -4.13 8.95 -6.56
C LEU A 121 -4.41 10.02 -7.61
N THR A 122 -3.56 10.15 -8.64
CA THR A 122 -3.77 11.10 -9.73
C THR A 122 -5.09 10.85 -10.45
N ARG A 123 -5.38 9.60 -10.77
CA ARG A 123 -6.65 9.22 -11.39
C ARG A 123 -7.84 9.46 -10.47
N ALA A 124 -7.68 9.17 -9.17
CA ALA A 124 -8.72 9.48 -8.19
C ALA A 124 -9.03 10.98 -8.14
N PHE A 125 -8.01 11.82 -8.21
CA PHE A 125 -8.18 13.28 -8.20
C PHE A 125 -8.94 13.82 -9.43
N GLU A 126 -8.88 13.14 -10.58
CA GLU A 126 -9.65 13.50 -11.77
C GLU A 126 -11.16 13.38 -11.53
N GLU A 127 -11.57 12.43 -10.69
CA GLU A 127 -12.97 12.12 -10.37
C GLU A 127 -13.48 12.83 -9.09
N MET A 128 -12.59 13.48 -8.33
CA MET A 128 -12.93 14.14 -7.06
C MET A 128 -13.41 15.57 -7.23
N SER A 129 -14.31 16.00 -6.34
CA SER A 129 -14.61 17.41 -6.13
C SER A 129 -13.41 18.17 -5.55
N GLU A 130 -13.43 19.51 -5.64
CA GLU A 130 -12.37 20.36 -5.07
C GLU A 130 -12.23 20.18 -3.55
N GLU A 131 -13.37 20.02 -2.86
CA GLU A 131 -13.37 19.83 -1.41
C GLU A 131 -12.72 18.52 -1.01
N GLU A 132 -13.02 17.41 -1.70
CA GLU A 132 -12.42 16.11 -1.45
C GLU A 132 -10.92 16.11 -1.71
N ARG A 133 -10.47 16.77 -2.79
CA ARG A 133 -9.05 16.95 -3.08
C ARG A 133 -8.36 17.75 -1.99
N ARG A 134 -8.99 18.82 -1.50
CA ARG A 134 -8.45 19.67 -0.44
C ARG A 134 -8.21 18.86 0.82
N VAL A 135 -9.16 18.04 1.25
CA VAL A 135 -9.01 17.17 2.44
C VAL A 135 -7.79 16.26 2.31
N ILE A 136 -7.58 15.63 1.15
CA ILE A 136 -6.42 14.76 0.94
C ILE A 136 -5.11 15.56 0.94
N LEU A 137 -5.10 16.74 0.34
CA LEU A 137 -3.90 17.59 0.31
C LEU A 137 -3.52 18.07 1.72
N GLU A 138 -4.49 18.45 2.54
CA GLU A 138 -4.28 18.81 3.94
C GLU A 138 -3.70 17.61 4.73
N GLU A 139 -4.25 16.41 4.53
CA GLU A 139 -3.73 15.19 5.15
C GLU A 139 -2.29 14.88 4.73
N LEU A 140 -1.93 15.12 3.47
CA LEU A 140 -0.57 14.94 2.98
C LEU A 140 0.38 16.06 3.42
N GLY A 141 -0.12 17.10 4.12
CA GLY A 141 0.68 18.23 4.60
C GLY A 141 0.99 19.26 3.52
N VAL A 142 0.22 19.30 2.45
CA VAL A 142 0.38 20.23 1.33
C VAL A 142 -0.46 21.49 1.63
N LEU A 143 0.09 22.43 2.39
CA LEU A 143 -0.65 23.58 2.94
C LEU A 143 -0.79 24.79 2.00
N SER A 144 -0.26 24.77 0.77
CA SER A 144 0.00 26.02 0.01
C SER A 144 -0.70 26.11 -1.35
N PHE A 145 -1.77 25.38 -1.63
CA PHE A 145 -2.41 25.48 -2.94
C PHE A 145 -3.77 26.17 -2.87
N SER A 146 -3.80 27.38 -3.43
CA SER A 146 -5.02 28.18 -3.61
C SER A 146 -5.98 27.64 -4.68
N THR A 147 -5.59 26.55 -5.36
CA THR A 147 -6.41 25.90 -6.39
C THR A 147 -6.25 24.38 -6.31
N ALA A 148 -7.31 23.68 -5.99
CA ALA A 148 -7.39 22.22 -5.96
C ALA A 148 -7.49 21.59 -7.38
N GLY A 149 -6.77 22.14 -8.35
CA GLY A 149 -6.72 21.63 -9.72
C GLY A 149 -5.83 20.37 -9.87
N PRO A 150 -5.77 19.78 -11.07
CA PRO A 150 -4.92 18.60 -11.35
C PRO A 150 -3.45 18.78 -10.99
N ALA A 151 -2.93 20.00 -11.05
CA ALA A 151 -1.57 20.34 -10.64
C ALA A 151 -1.32 20.14 -9.14
N ALA A 152 -2.36 20.22 -8.31
CA ALA A 152 -2.25 19.98 -6.87
C ALA A 152 -1.98 18.50 -6.56
N ALA A 153 -2.54 17.58 -7.35
CA ALA A 153 -2.24 16.15 -7.23
C ALA A 153 -0.77 15.86 -7.48
N ILE A 154 -0.21 16.45 -8.54
CA ILE A 154 1.21 16.31 -8.89
C ILE A 154 2.08 16.86 -7.76
N ALA A 155 1.73 18.01 -7.19
CA ALA A 155 2.46 18.59 -6.08
C ALA A 155 2.39 17.74 -4.80
N ALA A 156 1.23 17.15 -4.49
CA ALA A 156 1.07 16.23 -3.37
C ALA A 156 1.94 14.97 -3.54
N ILE A 157 1.96 14.41 -4.74
CA ILE A 157 2.80 13.27 -5.08
C ILE A 157 4.28 13.63 -4.98
N CYS A 158 4.69 14.79 -5.49
CA CYS A 158 6.06 15.28 -5.38
C CYS A 158 6.48 15.49 -3.91
N ALA A 159 5.60 16.07 -3.09
CA ALA A 159 5.83 16.24 -1.66
C ALA A 159 5.94 14.89 -0.94
N ALA A 160 5.07 13.92 -1.30
CA ALA A 160 5.15 12.57 -0.77
C ALA A 160 6.44 11.85 -1.18
N LYS A 161 6.92 12.03 -2.41
CA LYS A 161 8.19 11.46 -2.90
C LYS A 161 9.44 12.01 -2.20
N ALA A 162 9.35 13.19 -1.58
CA ALA A 162 10.44 13.71 -0.75
C ALA A 162 10.77 12.83 0.46
N GLY A 163 9.98 11.78 0.68
CA GLY A 163 10.21 10.74 1.69
C GLY A 163 9.55 11.04 3.04
N GLY A 164 9.71 10.09 3.94
CA GLY A 164 9.23 10.23 5.31
C GLY A 164 7.73 10.00 5.48
N PHE A 165 7.13 10.75 6.40
CA PHE A 165 5.74 10.55 6.82
C PHE A 165 4.70 10.81 5.71
N ALA A 166 4.98 11.74 4.80
CA ALA A 166 4.09 12.03 3.66
C ALA A 166 3.94 10.84 2.71
N THR A 167 5.03 10.12 2.43
CA THR A 167 5.02 8.90 1.60
C THR A 167 4.18 7.80 2.25
N TYR A 168 4.34 7.60 3.56
CA TYR A 168 3.53 6.66 4.32
C TYR A 168 2.04 7.03 4.28
N LYS A 169 1.69 8.31 4.50
CA LYS A 169 0.30 8.78 4.42
C LYS A 169 -0.31 8.51 3.04
N LEU A 170 0.41 8.81 1.96
CA LEU A 170 -0.04 8.52 0.60
C LEU A 170 -0.34 7.03 0.42
N ALA A 171 0.60 6.17 0.82
CA ALA A 171 0.42 4.73 0.72
C ALA A 171 -0.79 4.24 1.54
N ALA A 172 -0.95 4.76 2.76
CA ALA A 172 -2.06 4.41 3.64
C ALA A 172 -3.43 4.85 3.08
N ILE A 173 -3.52 6.05 2.50
CA ILE A 173 -4.74 6.56 1.87
C ILE A 173 -5.17 5.64 0.72
N VAL A 174 -4.24 5.32 -0.19
CA VAL A 174 -4.54 4.50 -1.36
C VAL A 174 -4.87 3.05 -0.95
N ALA A 175 -4.07 2.44 -0.08
CA ALA A 175 -4.32 1.07 0.39
C ALA A 175 -5.65 0.94 1.15
N ASN A 176 -5.98 1.92 2.01
CA ASN A 176 -7.23 1.93 2.75
C ASN A 176 -8.45 2.08 1.83
N ALA A 177 -8.35 2.89 0.79
CA ALA A 177 -9.41 3.06 -0.20
C ALA A 177 -9.65 1.76 -0.99
N ILE A 178 -8.58 1.06 -1.39
CA ILE A 178 -8.67 -0.25 -2.05
C ILE A 178 -9.29 -1.29 -1.10
N ALA A 179 -8.83 -1.37 0.14
CA ALA A 179 -9.38 -2.29 1.13
C ALA A 179 -10.88 -2.05 1.32
N LYS A 180 -11.31 -0.81 1.47
CA LYS A 180 -12.73 -0.48 1.61
C LYS A 180 -13.55 -0.83 0.38
N ALA A 181 -13.01 -0.59 -0.81
CA ALA A 181 -13.70 -0.91 -2.08
C ALA A 181 -13.85 -2.42 -2.29
N LEU A 182 -12.84 -3.22 -1.96
CA LEU A 182 -12.81 -4.65 -2.24
C LEU A 182 -13.27 -5.53 -1.08
N ILE A 183 -12.96 -5.14 0.16
CA ILE A 183 -13.23 -5.92 1.36
C ILE A 183 -14.48 -5.38 2.09
N GLY A 184 -14.95 -4.19 1.73
CA GLY A 184 -16.01 -3.48 2.45
C GLY A 184 -15.57 -2.89 3.80
N LYS A 185 -14.33 -3.13 4.21
CA LYS A 185 -13.72 -2.63 5.46
C LYS A 185 -12.44 -1.88 5.13
N GLY A 186 -12.23 -0.72 5.75
CA GLY A 186 -10.93 -0.04 5.71
C GLY A 186 -9.86 -0.79 6.51
N LEU A 187 -8.60 -0.40 6.33
CA LEU A 187 -7.49 -0.93 7.10
C LEU A 187 -7.57 -0.46 8.56
N THR A 188 -7.12 -1.30 9.48
CA THR A 188 -7.00 -0.94 10.90
C THR A 188 -5.60 -0.34 11.13
N PHE A 189 -5.56 0.90 11.63
CA PHE A 189 -4.30 1.61 11.90
C PHE A 189 -3.94 1.55 13.39
N ALA A 190 -3.82 0.34 13.95
CA ALA A 190 -3.60 0.15 15.39
C ALA A 190 -2.33 0.85 15.90
N ALA A 191 -1.23 0.75 15.16
CA ALA A 191 0.05 1.35 15.55
C ALA A 191 0.16 2.86 15.29
N THR A 192 -0.73 3.43 14.46
CA THR A 192 -0.67 4.83 14.00
C THR A 192 -2.00 5.57 14.17
N GLY A 193 -2.93 5.00 14.91
CA GLY A 193 -4.34 5.40 14.96
C GLY A 193 -4.60 6.87 15.37
N GLN A 194 -3.73 7.51 16.16
CA GLN A 194 -3.89 8.93 16.49
C GLN A 194 -3.49 9.85 15.32
N MET A 195 -2.55 9.42 14.48
CA MET A 195 -2.05 10.20 13.33
C MET A 195 -2.92 10.07 12.08
N MET A 196 -3.88 9.14 12.06
CA MET A 196 -4.64 8.73 10.88
C MET A 196 -6.16 8.90 11.03
N ARG A 197 -6.63 9.69 12.00
CA ARG A 197 -8.07 9.85 12.31
C ARG A 197 -8.89 10.44 11.19
N THR A 198 -8.28 11.18 10.27
CA THR A 198 -8.95 11.96 9.22
C THR A 198 -9.09 11.22 7.89
N ILE A 199 -8.36 10.11 7.67
CA ILE A 199 -8.35 9.37 6.40
C ILE A 199 -9.73 8.81 6.01
N SER A 200 -10.65 8.66 6.95
CA SER A 200 -11.96 8.06 6.67
C SER A 200 -12.85 8.87 5.73
N VAL A 201 -12.66 10.18 5.62
CA VAL A 201 -13.51 11.07 4.80
C VAL A 201 -13.14 11.01 3.31
N ALA A 202 -11.86 10.84 2.99
CA ALA A 202 -11.35 10.87 1.62
C ALA A 202 -11.51 9.54 0.83
N ILE A 203 -12.07 8.50 1.46
CA ILE A 203 -12.07 7.13 0.93
C ILE A 203 -13.08 6.92 -0.20
N GLY A 204 -14.21 7.64 -0.19
CA GLY A 204 -15.28 7.45 -1.16
C GLY A 204 -14.83 7.63 -2.62
N PRO A 205 -14.29 8.79 -2.98
CA PRO A 205 -13.86 9.09 -4.35
C PRO A 205 -12.70 8.22 -4.84
N ILE A 206 -11.74 7.89 -3.97
CA ILE A 206 -10.63 6.98 -4.33
C ILE A 206 -11.18 5.59 -4.62
N GLY A 207 -12.15 5.11 -3.84
CA GLY A 207 -12.82 3.84 -4.08
C GLY A 207 -13.52 3.81 -5.43
N TRP A 208 -14.19 4.88 -5.83
CA TRP A 208 -14.82 5.00 -7.15
C TRP A 208 -13.81 5.02 -8.29
N ALA A 209 -12.72 5.78 -8.16
CA ALA A 209 -11.66 5.82 -9.16
C ALA A 209 -11.00 4.44 -9.34
N ILE A 210 -10.81 3.71 -8.25
CA ILE A 210 -10.32 2.33 -8.27
C ILE A 210 -11.35 1.42 -8.96
N THR A 211 -12.64 1.54 -8.63
CA THR A 211 -13.70 0.76 -9.30
C THR A 211 -13.75 1.08 -10.79
N ALA A 212 -13.63 2.34 -11.18
CA ALA A 212 -13.55 2.75 -12.59
C ALA A 212 -12.30 2.19 -13.28
N LEU A 213 -11.15 2.13 -12.58
CA LEU A 213 -9.97 1.43 -13.06
C LEU A 213 -10.23 -0.05 -13.33
N TRP A 214 -11.05 -0.72 -12.50
CA TRP A 214 -11.39 -2.14 -12.69
C TRP A 214 -12.50 -2.40 -13.70
N THR A 215 -13.32 -1.42 -14.03
CA THR A 215 -14.34 -1.55 -15.09
C THR A 215 -13.80 -1.24 -16.49
N ALA A 216 -12.66 -0.56 -16.60
CA ALA A 216 -11.98 -0.41 -17.88
C ALA A 216 -11.61 -1.79 -18.44
N ALA A 217 -11.90 -2.04 -19.72
CA ALA A 217 -11.80 -3.37 -20.39
C ALA A 217 -10.42 -4.05 -20.25
N ASP A 218 -9.37 -3.29 -19.99
CA ASP A 218 -8.01 -3.78 -19.83
C ASP A 218 -7.74 -4.46 -18.47
N LEU A 219 -8.56 -4.19 -17.43
CA LEU A 219 -8.48 -4.82 -16.11
C LEU A 219 -9.36 -6.07 -15.99
N ALA A 220 -9.98 -6.49 -17.07
CA ALA A 220 -10.79 -7.70 -17.10
C ALA A 220 -9.98 -9.00 -16.89
N SER A 221 -8.63 -8.94 -16.94
CA SER A 221 -7.80 -10.08 -16.58
C SER A 221 -7.96 -10.41 -15.10
N PRO A 222 -8.35 -11.65 -14.75
CA PRO A 222 -8.48 -12.08 -13.36
C PRO A 222 -7.23 -11.85 -12.50
N ALA A 223 -6.05 -11.84 -13.12
CA ALA A 223 -4.78 -11.62 -12.45
C ALA A 223 -4.67 -10.23 -11.84
N TYR A 224 -4.99 -9.16 -12.59
CA TYR A 224 -4.85 -7.79 -12.09
C TYR A 224 -5.82 -7.43 -10.96
N ARG A 225 -6.96 -8.13 -10.88
CA ARG A 225 -7.89 -8.00 -9.73
C ARG A 225 -7.28 -8.46 -8.41
N VAL A 226 -6.20 -9.24 -8.47
CA VAL A 226 -5.45 -9.71 -7.31
C VAL A 226 -4.12 -8.98 -7.18
N THR A 227 -3.34 -8.90 -8.27
CA THR A 227 -1.97 -8.36 -8.21
C THR A 227 -1.93 -6.87 -7.91
N VAL A 228 -2.85 -6.06 -8.47
CA VAL A 228 -2.90 -4.61 -8.17
C VAL A 228 -3.14 -4.34 -6.68
N PRO A 229 -4.21 -4.89 -6.03
CA PRO A 229 -4.39 -4.70 -4.59
C PRO A 229 -3.24 -5.26 -3.75
N CYS A 230 -2.66 -6.41 -4.14
CA CYS A 230 -1.52 -6.98 -3.43
C CYS A 230 -0.27 -6.10 -3.52
N VAL A 231 0.06 -5.55 -4.69
CA VAL A 231 1.20 -4.63 -4.87
C VAL A 231 0.98 -3.36 -4.04
N VAL A 232 -0.22 -2.77 -4.07
CA VAL A 232 -0.53 -1.59 -3.25
C VAL A 232 -0.42 -1.88 -1.76
N GLN A 233 -0.92 -3.03 -1.31
CA GLN A 233 -0.83 -3.42 0.10
C GLN A 233 0.63 -3.64 0.53
N LEU A 234 1.44 -4.31 -0.29
CA LEU A 234 2.87 -4.52 -0.03
C LEU A 234 3.65 -3.20 -0.05
N ALA A 235 3.33 -2.28 -0.97
CA ALA A 235 3.88 -0.93 -0.98
C ALA A 235 3.56 -0.17 0.31
N TYR A 236 2.31 -0.22 0.77
CA TYR A 236 1.90 0.36 2.05
C TYR A 236 2.65 -0.27 3.23
N MET A 237 2.74 -1.61 3.29
CA MET A 237 3.46 -2.32 4.36
C MET A 237 4.94 -1.93 4.40
N ARG A 238 5.58 -1.78 3.23
CA ARG A 238 6.95 -1.27 3.10
C ARG A 238 7.07 0.15 3.66
N GLN A 239 6.20 1.07 3.24
CA GLN A 239 6.25 2.47 3.71
C GLN A 239 5.98 2.55 5.22
N LYS A 240 5.08 1.74 5.76
CA LYS A 240 4.83 1.62 7.20
C LYS A 240 6.08 1.13 7.94
N ALA A 241 6.73 0.07 7.43
CA ALA A 241 7.94 -0.48 8.02
C ALA A 241 9.12 0.50 7.97
N ILE A 242 9.24 1.30 6.90
CA ILE A 242 10.23 2.38 6.78
C ILE A 242 9.92 3.48 7.82
N MET A 243 8.68 3.93 7.88
CA MET A 243 8.24 4.99 8.78
C MET A 243 8.52 4.61 10.24
N VAL A 244 8.07 3.42 10.68
CA VAL A 244 8.29 2.95 12.06
C VAL A 244 9.78 2.91 12.42
N ARG A 245 10.65 2.55 11.48
CA ARG A 245 12.12 2.48 11.72
C ARG A 245 12.83 3.82 11.64
N SER A 246 12.22 4.81 10.99
CA SER A 246 12.79 6.16 10.86
C SER A 246 12.29 7.14 11.90
N MET A 247 11.35 6.74 12.75
CA MET A 247 10.75 7.59 13.77
C MET A 247 11.22 7.22 15.18
N THR A 248 11.16 8.18 16.05
CA THR A 248 11.30 8.07 17.51
C THR A 248 10.19 8.90 18.16
N VAL A 249 10.11 8.90 19.49
CA VAL A 249 9.15 9.72 20.22
C VAL A 249 9.84 10.83 20.98
N CYS A 250 9.19 11.99 21.03
CA CYS A 250 9.65 13.12 21.85
C CYS A 250 9.64 12.71 23.33
N SER A 251 10.71 13.04 24.06
CA SER A 251 10.84 12.74 25.49
C SER A 251 9.80 13.45 26.34
N GLU A 252 9.35 14.65 25.92
CA GLU A 252 8.44 15.48 26.70
C GLU A 252 6.95 15.19 26.38
N CYS A 253 6.56 15.32 25.11
CA CYS A 253 5.15 15.23 24.71
C CYS A 253 4.77 13.90 24.05
N GLN A 254 5.71 12.97 23.92
CA GLN A 254 5.54 11.67 23.26
C GLN A 254 5.07 11.74 21.78
N HIS A 255 5.15 12.95 21.19
CA HIS A 255 4.83 13.11 19.77
C HIS A 255 5.86 12.39 18.90
N PRO A 256 5.44 11.64 17.85
CA PRO A 256 6.37 11.00 16.93
C PRO A 256 7.18 12.02 16.15
N ILE A 257 8.48 11.86 16.16
CA ILE A 257 9.44 12.71 15.43
C ILE A 257 10.39 11.84 14.62
N THR A 258 10.93 12.36 13.53
CA THR A 258 11.97 11.63 12.78
C THR A 258 13.24 11.55 13.61
N GLN A 259 14.00 10.45 13.48
CA GLN A 259 15.30 10.29 14.18
C GLN A 259 16.29 11.39 13.83
N SER A 260 16.14 12.05 12.68
CA SER A 260 16.97 13.18 12.24
C SER A 260 16.43 14.56 12.66
N ALA A 261 15.28 14.61 13.36
CA ALA A 261 14.72 15.88 13.82
C ALA A 261 15.63 16.53 14.86
N ARG A 262 15.82 17.83 14.75
CA ARG A 262 16.54 18.63 15.77
C ARG A 262 15.64 19.08 16.90
N PHE A 263 14.36 19.26 16.63
CA PHE A 263 13.34 19.70 17.57
C PHE A 263 12.03 18.96 17.32
N CYS A 264 11.25 18.80 18.37
CA CYS A 264 9.89 18.28 18.25
C CYS A 264 9.01 19.32 17.53
N SER A 265 8.29 18.90 16.52
CA SER A 265 7.37 19.76 15.75
C SER A 265 6.13 20.19 16.54
N ASP A 266 5.82 19.50 17.64
CA ASP A 266 4.63 19.74 18.46
C ASP A 266 4.93 20.65 19.64
N CYS A 267 5.93 20.31 20.48
CA CYS A 267 6.24 21.05 21.71
C CYS A 267 7.52 21.90 21.63
N GLY A 268 8.28 21.83 20.53
CA GLY A 268 9.53 22.58 20.37
C GLY A 268 10.73 22.05 21.15
N THR A 269 10.58 21.00 21.95
CA THR A 269 11.68 20.41 22.72
C THR A 269 12.79 19.90 21.78
N PRO A 270 14.09 20.17 22.09
CA PRO A 270 15.18 19.58 21.32
C PRO A 270 15.08 18.06 21.30
N ALA A 271 15.17 17.45 20.11
CA ALA A 271 15.27 16.00 19.98
C ALA A 271 16.65 15.57 20.49
N VAL A 272 16.68 14.76 21.52
CA VAL A 272 17.94 14.19 22.03
C VAL A 272 18.42 13.15 21.01
N ALA A 273 19.61 13.34 20.48
CA ALA A 273 20.26 12.45 19.53
C ALA A 273 20.66 11.12 20.20
#